data_147f3bc7259c21835282e2468e8572b9
#
_entry.id   147f3bc7259c21835282e2468e8572b9
#
_cell.length_a   1.000
_cell.length_b   1.000
_cell.length_c   1.000
_cell.angle_alpha   90.00
_cell.angle_beta   90.00
_cell.angle_gamma   90.00
#
_symmetry.space_group_name_H-M   'P 1'
#
loop_
_entity.id
_entity.type
_entity.pdbx_description
1 polymer ?
#
loop_
_entity_poly.entity_id
_entity_poly.type
_entity_poly.pdbx_seq_one_letter_code
_entity_poly.pdbx_strand_id
1 'polypeptide(L)'
;MHGISWKKRSSQAGLSLLLLCAVGLAGCTQGASSIQESQALAASHPRDELVLAVGTEPEGGFDPTTGWGQYGSPLFQSTLLKRDAKLHLVNDLATDHSVSEDGLTWTILLRDDVKFSDGEPLTAEDVKFTFETAASSGSVIDLTNMAGVQAPDSTTVVFTLKSPQSTFISILTTLGIVPEHAYGSDYAEHPVGSGPYKLVQWDKGQQAIVEANEQYYGQKSTFRKLTFLYLDEDAAFAAAQAGSVDIAAIPAAFSKQKVSGMTLESVKTVDNRGIMFPMQPVGGTSADGFPAGNDVTSDLAIRQAVNVAIDRNALVEGVLEGHGRPAYSVSDDLPWGNPDAVFADADVQEAKRILTAGGWTDTDGDGVVEKNGMDAEFNLLYFAGDLTRQSIALAAADMAAQAGIKINVEGKSREETKKQAYANAVLFGWGSHDPLETYNLYSSTHKGEGYYNVGLYSNPAVDSWMQQALQATSEEEALPFWQKAEWDGTTGFSYQGDAPWAWLVNIDHLYLVKDGLNIGEQQIHPHGHGWPVTSNLEEWSWDDSSK
;
A
#
# COMPACT_ATOMS: atom_id res chain seq x y z
N MET A 1 22.52 -4.60 -52.32
CA MET A 1 23.46 -3.61 -52.91
C MET A 1 23.42 -2.34 -52.08
N HIS A 2 24.58 -1.83 -51.79
CA HIS A 2 24.99 -0.65 -51.04
C HIS A 2 25.08 -0.85 -49.51
N GLY A 3 26.32 -1.24 -49.17
CA GLY A 3 26.90 -1.13 -47.86
C GLY A 3 27.44 0.27 -47.61
N ILE A 4 27.44 0.71 -46.36
CA ILE A 4 28.23 1.84 -45.88
C ILE A 4 29.08 1.40 -44.68
N SER A 5 30.38 1.65 -44.85
CA SER A 5 31.52 1.21 -44.06
C SER A 5 31.70 2.01 -42.77
N TRP A 6 32.07 1.32 -41.69
CA TRP A 6 32.64 1.89 -40.47
C TRP A 6 34.08 2.32 -40.65
N LYS A 7 34.41 3.58 -40.32
CA LYS A 7 35.80 4.02 -40.12
C LYS A 7 36.10 4.17 -38.63
N LYS A 8 36.98 3.30 -38.14
CA LYS A 8 37.75 3.46 -36.90
C LYS A 8 38.67 4.69 -37.03
N ARG A 9 38.76 5.50 -35.97
CA ARG A 9 39.93 6.35 -35.71
C ARG A 9 40.49 6.05 -34.33
N SER A 10 41.75 5.70 -34.34
CA SER A 10 42.63 5.35 -33.23
C SER A 10 43.32 6.59 -32.65
N SER A 11 43.50 6.56 -31.32
CA SER A 11 44.66 6.94 -30.50
C SER A 11 45.46 8.20 -30.80
N GLN A 12 45.73 8.98 -29.77
CA GLN A 12 47.13 9.19 -29.35
C GLN A 12 47.21 9.78 -27.93
N ALA A 13 48.16 9.25 -27.20
CA ALA A 13 48.54 9.60 -25.84
C ALA A 13 49.38 10.91 -25.83
N GLY A 14 49.30 11.64 -24.74
CA GLY A 14 50.20 12.76 -24.43
C GLY A 14 50.56 12.75 -22.94
N LEU A 15 51.81 12.42 -22.69
CA LEU A 15 52.53 12.32 -21.41
C LEU A 15 53.17 13.67 -21.07
N SER A 16 53.50 13.88 -19.79
CA SER A 16 54.41 14.90 -19.21
C SER A 16 53.67 16.11 -18.60
N LEU A 17 53.91 16.54 -17.34
CA LEU A 17 55.22 16.81 -16.74
C LEU A 17 55.10 16.97 -15.22
N LEU A 18 55.94 16.30 -14.47
CA LEU A 18 56.26 16.53 -13.05
C LEU A 18 56.98 17.88 -12.88
N LEU A 19 56.65 18.63 -11.87
CA LEU A 19 57.56 19.62 -11.27
C LEU A 19 57.53 19.53 -9.74
N LEU A 20 58.63 19.01 -9.19
CA LEU A 20 59.01 19.13 -7.78
C LEU A 20 59.50 20.56 -7.50
N CYS A 21 59.09 21.11 -6.39
CA CYS A 21 59.89 22.09 -5.62
C CYS A 21 59.77 21.84 -4.12
N ALA A 22 60.82 21.29 -3.56
CA ALA A 22 61.08 21.27 -2.11
C ALA A 22 61.77 22.58 -1.73
N VAL A 23 61.54 23.08 -0.51
CA VAL A 23 62.51 23.58 0.48
C VAL A 23 61.78 24.43 1.52
N GLY A 24 62.03 24.12 2.79
CA GLY A 24 61.85 25.08 3.90
C GLY A 24 61.43 24.48 5.23
N LEU A 25 62.33 23.75 5.91
CA LEU A 25 62.24 23.47 7.35
C LEU A 25 62.64 24.72 8.14
N ALA A 26 61.80 25.16 9.07
CA ALA A 26 62.26 25.70 10.37
C ALA A 26 61.08 26.03 11.31
N GLY A 27 61.16 25.60 12.56
CA GLY A 27 60.54 26.27 13.70
C GLY A 27 59.47 25.50 14.49
N CYS A 28 59.90 24.75 15.52
CA CYS A 28 59.07 24.26 16.60
C CYS A 28 58.48 25.39 17.41
N THR A 29 57.19 25.38 17.71
CA THR A 29 56.62 25.76 19.02
C THR A 29 55.32 25.03 19.28
N GLN A 30 55.19 24.50 20.49
CA GLN A 30 54.04 23.78 21.02
C GLN A 30 52.79 24.67 21.01
N GLY A 31 51.73 24.14 20.40
CA GLY A 31 50.40 24.62 20.56
C GLY A 31 49.46 23.40 20.47
N ALA A 32 48.88 23.04 21.60
CA ALA A 32 47.83 22.04 21.66
C ALA A 32 46.66 22.53 20.81
N SER A 33 46.54 21.99 19.60
CA SER A 33 45.38 22.20 18.77
C SER A 33 44.30 21.24 19.26
N SER A 34 43.32 21.79 19.94
CA SER A 34 42.00 21.16 20.13
C SER A 34 41.52 20.64 18.79
N ILE A 35 41.29 19.35 18.72
CA ILE A 35 40.47 18.72 17.66
C ILE A 35 39.08 19.33 17.86
N GLN A 36 38.80 20.37 17.10
CA GLN A 36 37.43 20.81 16.90
C GLN A 36 36.73 19.71 16.12
N GLU A 37 36.00 18.85 16.83
CA GLU A 37 34.93 18.09 16.23
C GLU A 37 34.08 19.07 15.41
N SER A 38 34.10 18.96 14.13
CA SER A 38 33.10 19.56 13.26
C SER A 38 31.79 18.88 13.57
N GLN A 39 31.08 19.36 14.59
CA GLN A 39 29.65 19.16 14.68
C GLN A 39 29.09 19.69 13.36
N ALA A 40 28.65 18.77 12.49
CA ALA A 40 27.78 19.12 11.40
C ALA A 40 26.62 19.89 12.03
N LEU A 41 26.49 21.15 11.70
CA LEU A 41 25.34 21.97 12.07
C LEU A 41 24.14 21.30 11.42
N ALA A 42 23.38 20.53 12.19
CA ALA A 42 22.03 20.15 11.82
C ALA A 42 21.31 21.45 11.42
N ALA A 43 20.81 21.52 10.20
CA ALA A 43 20.09 22.70 9.74
C ALA A 43 18.84 22.86 10.62
N SER A 44 18.90 23.78 11.59
CA SER A 44 17.74 24.09 12.44
C SER A 44 16.81 24.97 11.63
N HIS A 45 15.71 24.36 11.15
CA HIS A 45 14.58 25.13 10.62
C HIS A 45 13.68 25.63 11.78
N PRO A 46 12.79 26.60 11.53
CA PRO A 46 11.81 27.06 12.51
C PRO A 46 10.97 25.91 13.07
N ARG A 47 10.57 26.00 14.34
CA ARG A 47 9.78 24.94 15.02
C ARG A 47 8.38 24.73 14.44
N ASP A 48 7.88 25.66 13.65
CA ASP A 48 6.62 25.57 12.92
C ASP A 48 6.80 25.00 11.49
N GLU A 49 7.98 24.47 11.18
CA GLU A 49 8.29 23.79 9.92
C GLU A 49 8.82 22.39 10.20
N LEU A 50 8.51 21.43 9.30
CA LEU A 50 9.05 20.07 9.34
C LEU A 50 9.57 19.64 7.97
N VAL A 51 10.59 18.78 7.98
CA VAL A 51 11.14 18.09 6.80
C VAL A 51 10.88 16.60 6.93
N LEU A 52 10.18 16.02 5.97
CA LEU A 52 9.65 14.67 6.01
C LEU A 52 10.18 13.86 4.83
N ALA A 53 10.64 12.63 5.07
CA ALA A 53 10.95 11.64 4.05
C ALA A 53 10.08 10.40 4.32
N VAL A 54 8.79 10.47 3.98
CA VAL A 54 7.75 9.52 4.43
C VAL A 54 7.05 8.78 3.31
N GLY A 55 7.50 8.95 2.07
CA GLY A 55 6.93 8.28 0.91
C GLY A 55 7.54 8.73 -0.40
N THR A 56 7.09 8.12 -1.48
CA THR A 56 7.53 8.41 -2.84
C THR A 56 6.74 9.56 -3.46
N GLU A 57 7.24 10.08 -4.57
CA GLU A 57 6.53 11.04 -5.40
C GLU A 57 5.26 10.42 -5.98
N PRO A 58 4.10 11.11 -5.96
CA PRO A 58 2.89 10.63 -6.62
C PRO A 58 3.08 10.61 -8.15
N GLU A 59 2.92 9.43 -8.77
CA GLU A 59 3.10 9.26 -10.22
C GLU A 59 2.17 10.16 -11.06
N GLY A 60 0.92 10.32 -10.63
CA GLY A 60 -0.12 11.12 -11.30
C GLY A 60 -0.22 12.56 -10.79
N GLY A 61 0.63 12.99 -9.85
CA GLY A 61 0.50 14.27 -9.15
C GLY A 61 -0.62 14.25 -8.10
N PHE A 62 -1.17 15.41 -7.79
CA PHE A 62 -2.04 15.62 -6.63
C PHE A 62 -3.52 15.78 -7.01
N ASP A 63 -3.97 15.00 -8.00
CA ASP A 63 -5.37 15.00 -8.46
C ASP A 63 -6.14 13.79 -7.89
N PRO A 64 -7.11 14.00 -6.97
CA PRO A 64 -7.91 12.91 -6.43
C PRO A 64 -8.75 12.17 -7.49
N THR A 65 -9.17 12.84 -8.54
CA THR A 65 -9.98 12.22 -9.60
C THR A 65 -9.20 11.16 -10.40
N THR A 66 -7.86 11.19 -10.28
CA THR A 66 -6.96 10.19 -10.89
C THR A 66 -6.29 9.26 -9.88
N GLY A 67 -6.64 9.36 -8.57
CA GLY A 67 -6.22 8.40 -7.54
C GLY A 67 -5.38 8.98 -6.40
N TRP A 68 -5.06 10.27 -6.39
CA TRP A 68 -4.40 10.89 -5.24
C TRP A 68 -5.27 10.78 -3.97
N GLY A 69 -4.70 10.32 -2.88
CA GLY A 69 -5.40 10.16 -1.60
C GLY A 69 -6.09 8.81 -1.41
N GLN A 70 -6.11 7.91 -2.39
CA GLN A 70 -6.77 6.60 -2.30
C GLN A 70 -6.26 5.74 -1.13
N TYR A 71 -4.97 5.83 -0.80
CA TYR A 71 -4.32 5.10 0.29
C TYR A 71 -3.86 6.04 1.41
N GLY A 72 -4.74 6.91 1.87
CA GLY A 72 -4.43 7.87 2.94
C GLY A 72 -5.23 9.16 2.81
N SER A 73 -4.74 10.22 3.45
CA SER A 73 -5.36 11.55 3.31
C SER A 73 -4.96 12.20 1.97
N PRO A 74 -5.89 12.79 1.23
CA PRO A 74 -5.57 13.60 0.06
C PRO A 74 -4.86 14.92 0.41
N LEU A 75 -4.65 15.26 1.67
CA LEU A 75 -3.90 16.39 2.23
C LEU A 75 -4.37 17.77 1.77
N PHE A 76 -4.51 18.00 0.46
CA PHE A 76 -4.93 19.28 -0.13
C PHE A 76 -6.44 19.39 -0.27
N GLN A 77 -7.12 18.27 -0.40
CA GLN A 77 -8.56 18.19 -0.57
C GLN A 77 -9.20 17.51 0.64
N SER A 78 -10.41 17.95 0.98
CA SER A 78 -11.25 17.26 1.98
C SER A 78 -12.15 16.24 1.30
N THR A 79 -12.52 15.20 2.04
CA THR A 79 -13.45 14.14 1.61
C THR A 79 -14.83 14.36 2.20
N LEU A 80 -15.84 13.65 1.72
CA LEU A 80 -17.19 13.76 2.28
C LEU A 80 -17.27 13.18 3.69
N LEU A 81 -16.64 12.03 3.90
CA LEU A 81 -16.51 11.34 5.18
C LEU A 81 -15.03 11.06 5.45
N LYS A 82 -14.69 10.68 6.69
CA LYS A 82 -13.36 10.21 7.11
C LYS A 82 -13.48 8.93 7.92
N ARG A 83 -12.36 8.27 8.16
CA ARG A 83 -12.24 7.23 9.19
C ARG A 83 -11.37 7.74 10.33
N ASP A 84 -11.81 7.52 11.59
CA ASP A 84 -11.02 7.83 12.78
C ASP A 84 -9.87 6.83 12.98
N ALA A 85 -9.08 6.99 14.04
CA ALA A 85 -7.96 6.09 14.37
C ALA A 85 -8.39 4.62 14.56
N LYS A 86 -9.68 4.35 14.80
CA LYS A 86 -10.28 3.01 14.96
C LYS A 86 -11.03 2.55 13.71
N LEU A 87 -10.89 3.24 12.60
CA LEU A 87 -11.57 3.03 11.33
C LEU A 87 -13.10 3.22 11.36
N HIS A 88 -13.66 3.85 12.41
CA HIS A 88 -15.07 4.23 12.38
C HIS A 88 -15.30 5.37 11.41
N LEU A 89 -16.44 5.34 10.72
CA LEU A 89 -16.86 6.43 9.86
C LEU A 89 -17.20 7.68 10.68
N VAL A 90 -16.66 8.81 10.27
CA VAL A 90 -16.94 10.13 10.84
C VAL A 90 -17.21 11.14 9.73
N ASN A 91 -18.02 12.14 10.03
CA ASN A 91 -18.33 13.22 9.11
C ASN A 91 -17.08 14.12 8.90
N ASP A 92 -16.94 14.65 7.65
CA ASP A 92 -15.95 15.66 7.31
C ASP A 92 -16.63 16.84 6.59
N LEU A 93 -16.72 16.81 5.24
CA LEU A 93 -17.55 17.78 4.50
C LEU A 93 -19.04 17.51 4.68
N ALA A 94 -19.42 16.24 4.85
CA ALA A 94 -20.78 15.87 5.17
C ALA A 94 -21.13 16.21 6.62
N THR A 95 -22.37 16.65 6.85
CA THR A 95 -22.99 16.78 8.18
C THR A 95 -23.87 15.58 8.50
N ASP A 96 -24.42 14.94 7.47
CA ASP A 96 -25.26 13.75 7.57
C ASP A 96 -25.30 13.01 6.24
N HIS A 97 -25.63 11.72 6.26
CA HIS A 97 -25.87 10.91 5.08
C HIS A 97 -26.95 9.87 5.31
N SER A 98 -27.63 9.49 4.25
CA SER A 98 -28.66 8.45 4.29
C SER A 98 -28.69 7.65 2.99
N VAL A 99 -29.16 6.40 3.10
CA VAL A 99 -29.33 5.47 1.98
C VAL A 99 -30.78 5.05 1.91
N SER A 100 -31.36 5.01 0.70
CA SER A 100 -32.72 4.53 0.49
C SER A 100 -32.85 3.03 0.81
N GLU A 101 -34.07 2.57 1.12
CA GLU A 101 -34.34 1.16 1.47
C GLU A 101 -33.92 0.16 0.37
N ASP A 102 -33.91 0.59 -0.89
CA ASP A 102 -33.46 -0.21 -2.02
C ASP A 102 -31.94 -0.14 -2.27
N GLY A 103 -31.20 0.64 -1.45
CA GLY A 103 -29.75 0.81 -1.56
C GLY A 103 -29.27 1.59 -2.79
N LEU A 104 -30.21 2.17 -3.58
CA LEU A 104 -29.86 2.80 -4.86
C LEU A 104 -29.60 4.30 -4.76
N THR A 105 -30.15 4.97 -3.76
CA THR A 105 -30.03 6.43 -3.62
C THR A 105 -29.28 6.78 -2.34
N TRP A 106 -28.18 7.51 -2.48
CA TRP A 106 -27.41 8.04 -1.38
C TRP A 106 -27.59 9.55 -1.32
N THR A 107 -28.06 10.07 -0.20
CA THR A 107 -28.22 11.51 0.03
C THR A 107 -27.22 11.98 1.05
N ILE A 108 -26.39 12.96 0.69
CA ILE A 108 -25.34 13.54 1.53
C ILE A 108 -25.69 15.00 1.78
N LEU A 109 -25.74 15.40 3.05
CA LEU A 109 -25.91 16.79 3.47
C LEU A 109 -24.54 17.39 3.79
N LEU A 110 -24.20 18.50 3.16
CA LEU A 110 -22.92 19.17 3.33
C LEU A 110 -23.02 20.30 4.38
N ARG A 111 -21.88 20.61 4.98
CA ARG A 111 -21.69 21.86 5.71
C ARG A 111 -21.63 23.03 4.72
N ASP A 112 -21.94 24.24 5.16
CA ASP A 112 -22.06 25.45 4.33
C ASP A 112 -20.97 26.51 4.62
N ASP A 113 -19.99 26.17 5.49
CA ASP A 113 -18.95 27.07 5.95
C ASP A 113 -17.56 26.78 5.34
N VAL A 114 -17.47 25.85 4.38
CA VAL A 114 -16.20 25.42 3.77
C VAL A 114 -15.80 26.32 2.61
N LYS A 115 -14.49 26.61 2.56
CA LYS A 115 -13.87 27.31 1.43
C LYS A 115 -12.68 26.53 0.90
N PHE A 116 -12.46 26.66 -0.38
CA PHE A 116 -11.21 26.27 -1.01
C PHE A 116 -10.05 27.20 -0.59
N SER A 117 -8.82 26.78 -0.84
CA SER A 117 -7.61 27.52 -0.47
C SER A 117 -7.45 28.87 -1.19
N ASP A 118 -8.19 29.10 -2.27
CA ASP A 118 -8.28 30.37 -2.99
C ASP A 118 -9.40 31.30 -2.46
N GLY A 119 -10.21 30.81 -1.51
CA GLY A 119 -11.26 31.58 -0.83
C GLY A 119 -12.66 31.40 -1.38
N GLU A 120 -12.85 30.73 -2.52
CA GLU A 120 -14.18 30.43 -3.07
C GLU A 120 -14.89 29.36 -2.22
N PRO A 121 -16.24 29.42 -2.09
CA PRO A 121 -17.00 28.46 -1.30
C PRO A 121 -17.04 27.09 -1.98
N LEU A 122 -16.97 26.01 -1.18
CA LEU A 122 -17.23 24.65 -1.63
C LEU A 122 -18.74 24.37 -1.56
N THR A 123 -19.31 23.83 -2.62
CA THR A 123 -20.74 23.53 -2.74
C THR A 123 -21.00 22.11 -3.25
N ALA A 124 -22.26 21.71 -3.25
CA ALA A 124 -22.69 20.42 -3.81
C ALA A 124 -22.40 20.29 -5.32
N GLU A 125 -22.29 21.39 -6.07
CA GLU A 125 -21.90 21.32 -7.49
C GLU A 125 -20.43 20.89 -7.65
N ASP A 126 -19.53 21.28 -6.74
CA ASP A 126 -18.13 20.83 -6.76
C ASP A 126 -18.04 19.33 -6.48
N VAL A 127 -18.86 18.82 -5.56
CA VAL A 127 -18.95 17.38 -5.31
C VAL A 127 -19.43 16.64 -6.55
N LYS A 128 -20.52 17.11 -7.17
CA LYS A 128 -21.05 16.53 -8.41
C LYS A 128 -19.98 16.56 -9.51
N PHE A 129 -19.35 17.69 -9.75
CA PHE A 129 -18.26 17.83 -10.71
C PHE A 129 -17.13 16.83 -10.45
N THR A 130 -16.69 16.67 -9.20
CA THR A 130 -15.62 15.76 -8.81
C THR A 130 -15.96 14.30 -9.19
N PHE A 131 -17.15 13.83 -8.82
CA PHE A 131 -17.57 12.46 -9.09
C PHE A 131 -17.79 12.18 -10.58
N GLU A 132 -18.35 13.13 -11.34
CA GLU A 132 -18.49 13.02 -12.80
C GLU A 132 -17.11 12.98 -13.48
N THR A 133 -16.17 13.81 -13.03
CA THR A 133 -14.80 13.85 -13.55
C THR A 133 -14.07 12.54 -13.24
N ALA A 134 -14.11 12.07 -11.99
CA ALA A 134 -13.49 10.79 -11.61
C ALA A 134 -14.07 9.62 -12.40
N ALA A 135 -15.40 9.55 -12.56
CA ALA A 135 -16.07 8.50 -13.35
C ALA A 135 -15.63 8.47 -14.83
N SER A 136 -15.22 9.61 -15.38
CA SER A 136 -14.75 9.73 -16.77
C SER A 136 -13.24 9.59 -16.94
N SER A 137 -12.46 9.63 -15.86
CA SER A 137 -10.99 9.67 -15.89
C SER A 137 -10.35 8.34 -16.31
N GLY A 138 -11.06 7.21 -16.14
CA GLY A 138 -10.53 5.86 -16.32
C GLY A 138 -9.45 5.50 -15.27
N SER A 139 -9.49 6.16 -14.12
CA SER A 139 -8.55 5.96 -13.01
C SER A 139 -8.88 4.71 -12.19
N VAL A 140 -8.10 4.51 -11.13
CA VAL A 140 -8.27 3.42 -10.15
C VAL A 140 -9.54 3.55 -9.30
N ILE A 141 -10.24 4.69 -9.34
CA ILE A 141 -11.49 4.91 -8.60
C ILE A 141 -12.64 4.35 -9.41
N ASP A 142 -13.17 3.21 -8.98
CA ASP A 142 -14.28 2.55 -9.67
C ASP A 142 -15.63 3.18 -9.34
N LEU A 143 -16.12 4.01 -10.25
CA LEU A 143 -17.46 4.61 -10.23
C LEU A 143 -18.40 4.01 -11.30
N THR A 144 -18.05 2.84 -11.85
CA THR A 144 -18.85 2.20 -12.91
C THR A 144 -20.28 1.89 -12.48
N ASN A 145 -20.51 1.66 -11.19
CA ASN A 145 -21.86 1.44 -10.63
C ASN A 145 -22.65 2.75 -10.38
N MET A 146 -22.02 3.91 -10.44
CA MET A 146 -22.74 5.19 -10.35
C MET A 146 -23.56 5.42 -11.62
N ALA A 147 -24.88 5.58 -11.48
CA ALA A 147 -25.78 5.96 -12.57
C ALA A 147 -25.82 7.47 -12.78
N GLY A 148 -25.61 8.24 -11.72
CA GLY A 148 -25.56 9.69 -11.78
C GLY A 148 -25.42 10.34 -10.41
N VAL A 149 -25.13 11.65 -10.42
CA VAL A 149 -25.04 12.49 -9.24
C VAL A 149 -25.75 13.81 -9.51
N GLN A 150 -26.45 14.34 -8.52
CA GLN A 150 -27.22 15.59 -8.61
C GLN A 150 -26.91 16.47 -7.40
N ALA A 151 -26.93 17.79 -7.63
CA ALA A 151 -26.84 18.81 -6.60
C ALA A 151 -28.13 19.65 -6.63
N PRO A 152 -29.23 19.23 -5.95
CA PRO A 152 -30.51 19.93 -6.00
C PRO A 152 -30.45 21.32 -5.36
N ASP A 153 -29.51 21.55 -4.48
CA ASP A 153 -29.18 22.84 -3.86
C ASP A 153 -27.70 22.87 -3.49
N SER A 154 -27.20 23.96 -2.89
CA SER A 154 -25.78 24.16 -2.59
C SER A 154 -25.21 23.23 -1.52
N THR A 155 -26.05 22.53 -0.74
CA THR A 155 -25.65 21.71 0.41
C THR A 155 -26.16 20.28 0.34
N THR A 156 -26.86 19.90 -0.71
CA THR A 156 -27.40 18.54 -0.87
C THR A 156 -26.82 17.87 -2.11
N VAL A 157 -26.26 16.67 -1.93
CA VAL A 157 -25.80 15.82 -3.03
C VAL A 157 -26.59 14.52 -3.03
N VAL A 158 -27.07 14.11 -4.20
CA VAL A 158 -27.82 12.86 -4.37
C VAL A 158 -27.12 11.99 -5.41
N PHE A 159 -26.57 10.87 -4.97
CA PHE A 159 -26.02 9.85 -5.87
C PHE A 159 -27.09 8.81 -6.18
N THR A 160 -27.12 8.35 -7.41
CA THR A 160 -27.95 7.21 -7.83
C THR A 160 -27.02 6.10 -8.33
N LEU A 161 -27.16 4.89 -7.81
CA LEU A 161 -26.43 3.71 -8.22
C LEU A 161 -27.26 2.84 -9.18
N LYS A 162 -26.59 2.05 -10.04
CA LYS A 162 -27.23 1.07 -10.94
C LYS A 162 -27.70 -0.17 -10.18
N SER A 163 -26.98 -0.53 -9.12
CA SER A 163 -27.30 -1.60 -8.19
C SER A 163 -26.85 -1.21 -6.78
N PRO A 164 -27.43 -1.79 -5.72
CA PRO A 164 -26.98 -1.53 -4.35
C PRO A 164 -25.49 -1.86 -4.20
N GLN A 165 -24.77 -1.01 -3.46
CA GLN A 165 -23.33 -1.17 -3.23
C GLN A 165 -22.97 -0.57 -1.86
N SER A 166 -22.88 -1.41 -0.83
CA SER A 166 -22.51 -0.99 0.53
C SER A 166 -21.11 -0.33 0.59
N THR A 167 -20.19 -0.77 -0.27
CA THR A 167 -18.82 -0.25 -0.34
C THR A 167 -18.72 1.14 -1.01
N PHE A 168 -19.81 1.68 -1.54
CA PHE A 168 -19.82 3.05 -2.09
C PHE A 168 -19.40 4.08 -1.03
N ILE A 169 -19.69 3.82 0.24
CA ILE A 169 -19.28 4.69 1.35
C ILE A 169 -17.76 4.86 1.45
N SER A 170 -16.96 3.86 1.07
CA SER A 170 -15.49 3.94 1.09
C SER A 170 -14.98 4.98 0.09
N ILE A 171 -15.64 5.15 -1.05
CA ILE A 171 -15.29 6.20 -2.02
C ILE A 171 -15.53 7.58 -1.42
N LEU A 172 -16.57 7.73 -0.58
CA LEU A 172 -16.86 8.99 0.12
C LEU A 172 -15.79 9.36 1.15
N THR A 173 -14.97 8.39 1.60
CA THR A 173 -13.87 8.62 2.55
C THR A 173 -12.52 8.86 1.89
N THR A 174 -12.37 8.60 0.59
CA THR A 174 -11.06 8.64 -0.09
C THR A 174 -11.00 9.62 -1.25
N LEU A 175 -12.11 9.87 -1.94
CA LEU A 175 -12.15 10.81 -3.06
C LEU A 175 -12.23 12.25 -2.54
N GLY A 176 -11.10 12.96 -2.60
CA GLY A 176 -11.02 14.38 -2.27
C GLY A 176 -11.80 15.26 -3.26
N ILE A 177 -12.52 16.27 -2.74
CA ILE A 177 -13.36 17.15 -3.57
C ILE A 177 -12.51 18.24 -4.22
N VAL A 178 -12.63 18.35 -5.55
CA VAL A 178 -11.93 19.34 -6.36
C VAL A 178 -12.88 20.47 -6.78
N PRO A 179 -12.41 21.71 -6.91
CA PRO A 179 -13.24 22.86 -7.33
C PRO A 179 -13.49 22.86 -8.84
N GLU A 180 -14.74 22.95 -9.28
CA GLU A 180 -15.07 23.07 -10.71
C GLU A 180 -14.40 24.30 -11.36
N HIS A 181 -14.41 25.44 -10.67
CA HIS A 181 -13.91 26.71 -11.17
C HIS A 181 -12.40 26.78 -11.42
N ALA A 182 -11.62 25.93 -10.71
CA ALA A 182 -10.16 25.91 -10.80
C ALA A 182 -9.60 24.57 -11.31
N TYR A 183 -10.45 23.67 -11.80
CA TYR A 183 -10.03 22.39 -12.33
C TYR A 183 -9.66 22.49 -13.80
N GLY A 184 -8.41 22.11 -14.14
CA GLY A 184 -7.89 22.16 -15.50
C GLY A 184 -6.83 21.06 -15.74
N SER A 185 -6.24 21.07 -16.92
CA SER A 185 -5.22 20.06 -17.33
C SER A 185 -3.95 20.07 -16.48
N ASP A 186 -3.71 21.10 -15.71
CA ASP A 186 -2.57 21.27 -14.80
C ASP A 186 -2.95 21.15 -13.32
N TYR A 187 -4.20 20.75 -13.03
CA TYR A 187 -4.68 20.62 -11.65
C TYR A 187 -3.80 19.71 -10.79
N ALA A 188 -3.33 18.60 -11.35
CA ALA A 188 -2.45 17.66 -10.64
C ALA A 188 -1.13 18.30 -10.18
N GLU A 189 -0.69 19.38 -10.84
CA GLU A 189 0.54 20.12 -10.50
C GLU A 189 0.25 21.36 -9.63
N HIS A 190 -0.97 21.88 -9.69
CA HIS A 190 -1.41 23.10 -9.01
C HIS A 190 -2.76 22.89 -8.31
N PRO A 191 -2.86 21.92 -7.36
CA PRO A 191 -4.12 21.60 -6.72
C PRO A 191 -4.65 22.77 -5.88
N VAL A 192 -5.92 23.11 -6.09
CA VAL A 192 -6.72 23.95 -5.20
C VAL A 192 -7.67 23.04 -4.45
N GLY A 193 -7.70 23.10 -3.13
CA GLY A 193 -8.54 22.21 -2.33
C GLY A 193 -8.94 22.83 -1.01
N SER A 194 -9.77 22.11 -0.27
CA SER A 194 -10.31 22.53 1.03
C SER A 194 -9.62 21.85 2.23
N GLY A 195 -8.57 21.07 1.99
CA GLY A 195 -7.84 20.34 3.01
C GLY A 195 -6.95 21.22 3.91
N PRO A 196 -6.28 20.61 4.90
CA PRO A 196 -5.49 21.33 5.91
C PRO A 196 -4.24 22.02 5.36
N TYR A 197 -3.74 21.61 4.21
CA TYR A 197 -2.56 22.18 3.57
C TYR A 197 -2.84 22.52 2.11
N LYS A 198 -2.02 23.40 1.55
CA LYS A 198 -1.98 23.77 0.12
C LYS A 198 -0.56 23.55 -0.43
N LEU A 199 -0.47 23.10 -1.67
CA LEU A 199 0.81 22.96 -2.37
C LEU A 199 1.37 24.36 -2.71
N VAL A 200 2.65 24.58 -2.40
CA VAL A 200 3.36 25.82 -2.72
C VAL A 200 4.35 25.59 -3.86
N GLN A 201 5.05 24.45 -3.83
CA GLN A 201 6.08 24.12 -4.80
C GLN A 201 6.18 22.61 -4.95
N TRP A 202 6.32 22.15 -6.18
CA TRP A 202 6.63 20.77 -6.49
C TRP A 202 7.83 20.70 -7.43
N ASP A 203 8.96 20.26 -6.90
CA ASP A 203 10.17 19.97 -7.65
C ASP A 203 10.18 18.48 -7.99
N LYS A 204 9.73 18.12 -9.18
CA LYS A 204 9.55 16.72 -9.62
C LYS A 204 10.82 15.89 -9.41
N GLY A 205 10.67 14.73 -8.81
CA GLY A 205 11.75 13.82 -8.47
C GLY A 205 12.59 14.26 -7.26
N GLN A 206 12.24 15.35 -6.56
CA GLN A 206 13.02 15.88 -5.44
C GLN A 206 12.18 16.12 -4.20
N GLN A 207 11.16 17.02 -4.27
CA GLN A 207 10.39 17.42 -3.10
C GLN A 207 9.04 18.07 -3.45
N ALA A 208 8.14 18.06 -2.46
CA ALA A 208 6.99 18.97 -2.42
C ALA A 208 7.06 19.86 -1.17
N ILE A 209 6.77 21.13 -1.33
CA ILE A 209 6.66 22.11 -0.24
C ILE A 209 5.19 22.50 -0.12
N VAL A 210 4.66 22.34 1.10
CA VAL A 210 3.27 22.64 1.40
C VAL A 210 3.17 23.62 2.58
N GLU A 211 2.15 24.46 2.59
CA GLU A 211 1.86 25.39 3.68
C GLU A 211 0.45 25.15 4.23
N ALA A 212 0.27 25.42 5.52
CA ALA A 212 -1.03 25.31 6.15
C ALA A 212 -2.07 26.19 5.41
N ASN A 213 -3.24 25.62 5.17
CA ASN A 213 -4.35 26.31 4.54
C ASN A 213 -5.08 27.17 5.59
N GLU A 214 -4.95 28.48 5.47
CA GLU A 214 -5.62 29.41 6.38
C GLU A 214 -7.15 29.36 6.30
N GLN A 215 -7.69 28.89 5.16
CA GLN A 215 -9.14 28.73 4.93
C GLN A 215 -9.68 27.39 5.47
N TYR A 216 -8.79 26.48 5.95
CA TYR A 216 -9.23 25.18 6.45
C TYR A 216 -10.23 25.33 7.60
N TYR A 217 -11.35 24.64 7.49
CA TYR A 217 -12.49 24.71 8.41
C TYR A 217 -12.31 23.87 9.67
N GLY A 218 -11.37 22.90 9.64
CA GLY A 218 -11.08 21.98 10.75
C GLY A 218 -10.08 22.56 11.75
N GLN A 219 -9.55 21.69 12.62
CA GLN A 219 -8.48 22.04 13.55
C GLN A 219 -7.22 22.42 12.75
N LYS A 220 -6.69 23.59 13.02
CA LYS A 220 -5.47 24.05 12.34
C LYS A 220 -4.25 23.36 12.88
N SER A 221 -3.39 22.91 12.00
CA SER A 221 -2.11 22.31 12.36
C SER A 221 -1.19 23.33 13.06
N THR A 222 -0.37 22.83 13.99
CA THR A 222 0.72 23.59 14.64
C THR A 222 1.84 23.93 13.65
N PHE A 223 1.99 23.13 12.60
CA PHE A 223 3.07 23.27 11.62
C PHE A 223 2.59 24.09 10.42
N ARG A 224 3.24 25.25 10.23
CA ARG A 224 2.92 26.17 9.12
C ARG A 224 3.40 25.65 7.78
N LYS A 225 4.54 24.92 7.75
CA LYS A 225 5.16 24.46 6.50
C LYS A 225 5.72 23.06 6.65
N LEU A 226 5.45 22.22 5.66
CA LEU A 226 6.04 20.90 5.54
C LEU A 226 6.81 20.79 4.21
N THR A 227 7.96 20.13 4.26
CA THR A 227 8.75 19.78 3.06
C THR A 227 8.82 18.27 2.98
N PHE A 228 8.21 17.70 1.97
CA PHE A 228 8.26 16.25 1.67
C PHE A 228 9.41 15.99 0.71
N LEU A 229 10.42 15.26 1.15
CA LEU A 229 11.54 14.82 0.31
C LEU A 229 11.22 13.45 -0.30
N TYR A 230 11.38 13.30 -1.60
CA TYR A 230 11.21 12.04 -2.31
C TYR A 230 12.52 11.25 -2.28
N LEU A 231 12.68 10.48 -1.23
CA LEU A 231 13.86 9.66 -0.97
C LEU A 231 13.48 8.19 -0.94
N ASP A 232 14.33 7.32 -1.45
CA ASP A 232 14.21 5.90 -1.16
C ASP A 232 14.58 5.63 0.32
N GLU A 233 14.26 4.45 0.83
CA GLU A 233 14.39 4.10 2.23
C GLU A 233 15.83 4.21 2.75
N ASP A 234 16.83 3.86 1.94
CA ASP A 234 18.25 3.98 2.31
C ASP A 234 18.68 5.44 2.43
N ALA A 235 18.24 6.29 1.47
CA ALA A 235 18.52 7.72 1.50
C ALA A 235 17.74 8.43 2.62
N ALA A 236 16.51 8.02 2.91
CA ALA A 236 15.71 8.54 4.03
C ALA A 236 16.39 8.22 5.37
N PHE A 237 16.90 6.99 5.56
CA PHE A 237 17.67 6.61 6.73
C PHE A 237 18.96 7.43 6.87
N ALA A 238 19.71 7.61 5.77
CA ALA A 238 20.92 8.44 5.78
C ALA A 238 20.62 9.91 6.11
N ALA A 239 19.48 10.45 5.63
CA ALA A 239 19.01 11.79 5.95
C ALA A 239 18.66 11.94 7.43
N ALA A 240 18.02 10.91 8.02
CA ALA A 240 17.77 10.85 9.47
C ALA A 240 19.06 10.84 10.28
N GLN A 241 20.06 10.03 9.90
CA GLN A 241 21.38 10.00 10.55
C GLN A 241 22.12 11.35 10.47
N ALA A 242 21.93 12.06 9.35
CA ALA A 242 22.51 13.40 9.18
C ALA A 242 21.74 14.51 9.94
N GLY A 243 20.57 14.20 10.53
CA GLY A 243 19.72 15.19 11.20
C GLY A 243 19.08 16.20 10.23
N SER A 244 18.91 15.83 8.96
CA SER A 244 18.35 16.70 7.91
C SER A 244 16.86 16.52 7.69
N VAL A 245 16.22 15.55 8.36
CA VAL A 245 14.77 15.32 8.36
C VAL A 245 14.26 15.19 9.79
N ASP A 246 12.98 15.49 9.99
CA ASP A 246 12.29 15.33 11.28
C ASP A 246 11.54 14.00 11.38
N ILE A 247 11.10 13.45 10.23
CA ILE A 247 10.55 12.11 10.14
C ILE A 247 11.14 11.42 8.90
N ALA A 248 11.53 10.15 9.05
CA ALA A 248 11.99 9.31 7.95
C ALA A 248 11.30 7.95 8.00
N ALA A 249 10.66 7.52 6.91
CA ALA A 249 10.24 6.14 6.72
C ALA A 249 11.47 5.26 6.49
N ILE A 250 11.52 4.11 7.17
CA ILE A 250 12.66 3.19 7.08
C ILE A 250 12.19 1.74 6.93
N PRO A 251 12.96 0.86 6.28
CA PRO A 251 12.67 -0.56 6.24
C PRO A 251 13.00 -1.24 7.57
N ALA A 252 12.38 -2.39 7.85
CA ALA A 252 12.61 -3.18 9.06
C ALA A 252 14.09 -3.51 9.29
N ALA A 253 14.87 -3.71 8.23
CA ALA A 253 16.31 -4.00 8.30
C ALA A 253 17.13 -2.90 9.04
N PHE A 254 16.62 -1.68 9.13
CA PHE A 254 17.29 -0.58 9.84
C PHE A 254 16.71 -0.33 11.25
N SER A 255 15.64 -1.00 11.63
CA SER A 255 14.93 -0.75 12.90
C SER A 255 15.81 -0.85 14.15
N LYS A 256 16.82 -1.74 14.13
CA LYS A 256 17.77 -1.91 15.26
C LYS A 256 18.89 -0.88 15.31
N GLN A 257 19.03 -0.05 14.27
CA GLN A 257 20.06 0.98 14.20
C GLN A 257 19.57 2.26 14.86
N LYS A 258 20.24 2.65 15.95
CA LYS A 258 19.87 3.87 16.67
C LYS A 258 20.37 5.11 15.93
N VAL A 259 19.46 6.07 15.76
CA VAL A 259 19.76 7.41 15.25
C VAL A 259 19.65 8.39 16.43
N SER A 260 20.70 9.18 16.64
CA SER A 260 20.74 10.13 17.76
C SER A 260 19.70 11.23 17.57
N GLY A 261 18.87 11.48 18.59
CA GLY A 261 17.82 12.51 18.55
C GLY A 261 16.56 12.09 17.79
N MET A 262 16.40 10.78 17.52
CA MET A 262 15.19 10.22 16.90
C MET A 262 14.75 8.94 17.62
N THR A 263 13.44 8.77 17.72
CA THR A 263 12.78 7.58 18.26
C THR A 263 12.11 6.81 17.12
N LEU A 264 12.17 5.48 17.18
CA LEU A 264 11.49 4.60 16.23
C LEU A 264 10.02 4.45 16.62
N GLU A 265 9.12 4.85 15.73
CA GLU A 265 7.69 4.60 15.80
C GLU A 265 7.32 3.47 14.84
N SER A 266 6.60 2.47 15.34
CA SER A 266 6.10 1.32 14.58
C SER A 266 4.58 1.45 14.47
N VAL A 267 4.09 1.79 13.29
CA VAL A 267 2.66 2.00 13.03
C VAL A 267 2.07 0.73 12.41
N LYS A 268 1.04 0.20 13.04
CA LYS A 268 0.31 -0.97 12.52
C LYS A 268 -0.32 -0.67 11.17
N THR A 269 -0.34 -1.68 10.30
CA THR A 269 -0.93 -1.58 8.97
C THR A 269 -1.82 -2.77 8.65
N VAL A 270 -2.58 -2.67 7.56
CA VAL A 270 -3.15 -3.81 6.84
C VAL A 270 -2.35 -4.11 5.56
N ASP A 271 -1.14 -3.55 5.44
CA ASP A 271 -0.21 -3.83 4.34
C ASP A 271 0.33 -5.25 4.43
N ASN A 272 -0.35 -6.17 3.78
CA ASN A 272 -0.06 -7.59 3.86
C ASN A 272 0.87 -8.10 2.74
N ARG A 273 1.43 -9.28 2.98
CA ARG A 273 2.13 -10.07 1.95
C ARG A 273 1.59 -11.48 1.95
N GLY A 274 1.27 -11.97 0.75
CA GLY A 274 0.71 -13.31 0.56
C GLY A 274 1.15 -13.94 -0.76
N ILE A 275 1.21 -15.26 -0.78
CA ILE A 275 1.44 -16.05 -1.98
C ILE A 275 0.09 -16.34 -2.65
N MET A 276 -0.14 -15.74 -3.81
CA MET A 276 -1.26 -16.06 -4.69
C MET A 276 -0.93 -17.33 -5.50
N PHE A 277 -1.88 -18.23 -5.59
CA PHE A 277 -1.74 -19.48 -6.34
C PHE A 277 -2.60 -19.49 -7.61
N PRO A 278 -2.06 -19.91 -8.79
CA PRO A 278 -2.88 -20.32 -9.92
C PRO A 278 -3.79 -21.50 -9.54
N MET A 279 -5.12 -21.32 -9.72
CA MET A 279 -6.14 -22.24 -9.22
C MET A 279 -6.58 -23.28 -10.22
N GLN A 280 -6.15 -23.18 -11.48
CA GLN A 280 -6.57 -24.07 -12.57
C GLN A 280 -5.38 -24.90 -13.07
N PRO A 281 -5.63 -26.13 -13.57
CA PRO A 281 -4.59 -26.90 -14.27
C PRO A 281 -4.05 -26.17 -15.50
N VAL A 282 -2.86 -26.56 -15.95
CA VAL A 282 -2.24 -26.05 -17.18
C VAL A 282 -3.14 -26.28 -18.38
N GLY A 283 -3.21 -25.31 -19.30
CA GLY A 283 -3.90 -25.45 -20.59
C GLY A 283 -4.85 -24.31 -20.94
N GLY A 284 -4.98 -23.31 -20.06
CA GLY A 284 -5.75 -22.10 -20.31
C GLY A 284 -4.91 -20.93 -20.79
N THR A 285 -5.59 -19.84 -21.16
CA THR A 285 -5.00 -18.51 -21.36
C THR A 285 -5.80 -17.48 -20.58
N SER A 286 -5.13 -16.44 -20.08
CA SER A 286 -5.80 -15.28 -19.49
C SER A 286 -6.58 -14.50 -20.56
N ALA A 287 -7.37 -13.52 -20.13
CA ALA A 287 -8.07 -12.60 -21.04
C ALA A 287 -7.09 -11.84 -21.97
N ASP A 288 -5.87 -11.56 -21.45
CA ASP A 288 -4.78 -10.90 -22.20
C ASP A 288 -3.98 -11.87 -23.10
N GLY A 289 -4.37 -13.16 -23.16
CA GLY A 289 -3.73 -14.18 -24.00
C GLY A 289 -2.44 -14.79 -23.44
N PHE A 290 -2.11 -14.57 -22.16
CA PHE A 290 -0.95 -15.19 -21.50
C PHE A 290 -1.27 -16.62 -21.05
N PRO A 291 -0.28 -17.55 -21.03
CA PRO A 291 -0.46 -18.89 -20.49
C PRO A 291 -1.00 -18.86 -19.06
N ALA A 292 -1.96 -19.71 -18.75
CA ALA A 292 -2.60 -19.79 -17.45
C ALA A 292 -2.67 -21.23 -16.94
N GLY A 293 -2.71 -21.34 -15.60
CA GLY A 293 -2.84 -22.61 -14.89
C GLY A 293 -1.50 -23.23 -14.50
N ASN A 294 -1.55 -24.01 -13.42
CA ASN A 294 -0.41 -24.74 -12.87
C ASN A 294 -0.93 -26.04 -12.24
N ASP A 295 -0.45 -27.20 -12.69
CA ASP A 295 -0.96 -28.51 -12.26
C ASP A 295 -0.66 -28.79 -10.79
N VAL A 296 0.42 -28.24 -10.24
CA VAL A 296 0.80 -28.41 -8.83
C VAL A 296 -0.07 -27.52 -7.93
N THR A 297 -0.09 -26.20 -8.19
CA THR A 297 -0.82 -25.25 -7.33
C THR A 297 -2.33 -25.33 -7.49
N SER A 298 -2.85 -25.93 -8.58
CA SER A 298 -4.29 -26.22 -8.72
C SER A 298 -4.80 -27.28 -7.76
N ASP A 299 -3.90 -28.11 -7.20
CA ASP A 299 -4.26 -29.10 -6.17
C ASP A 299 -4.43 -28.44 -4.79
N LEU A 300 -5.60 -28.59 -4.18
CA LEU A 300 -5.91 -28.02 -2.88
C LEU A 300 -4.94 -28.45 -1.78
N ALA A 301 -4.51 -29.73 -1.80
CA ALA A 301 -3.60 -30.26 -0.78
C ALA A 301 -2.24 -29.52 -0.77
N ILE A 302 -1.74 -29.12 -1.94
CA ILE A 302 -0.52 -28.29 -2.05
C ILE A 302 -0.73 -26.93 -1.38
N ARG A 303 -1.81 -26.22 -1.72
CA ARG A 303 -2.09 -24.88 -1.19
C ARG A 303 -2.31 -24.90 0.33
N GLN A 304 -3.05 -25.90 0.82
CA GLN A 304 -3.25 -26.07 2.26
C GLN A 304 -1.96 -26.48 2.99
N ALA A 305 -1.16 -27.36 2.40
CA ALA A 305 0.12 -27.75 2.98
C ALA A 305 1.11 -26.58 3.07
N VAL A 306 1.19 -25.73 2.04
CA VAL A 306 2.00 -24.50 2.06
C VAL A 306 1.54 -23.59 3.20
N ASN A 307 0.23 -23.37 3.34
CA ASN A 307 -0.34 -22.53 4.40
C ASN A 307 0.06 -23.00 5.81
N VAL A 308 0.00 -24.32 6.05
CA VAL A 308 0.28 -24.91 7.38
C VAL A 308 1.77 -25.05 7.66
N ALA A 309 2.59 -25.31 6.63
CA ALA A 309 4.03 -25.49 6.80
C ALA A 309 4.77 -24.19 7.16
N ILE A 310 4.25 -23.03 6.73
CA ILE A 310 4.93 -21.75 6.94
C ILE A 310 4.71 -21.26 8.37
N ASP A 311 5.81 -20.95 9.06
CA ASP A 311 5.83 -20.29 10.37
C ASP A 311 5.78 -18.77 10.18
N ARG A 312 4.61 -18.18 10.35
CA ARG A 312 4.37 -16.75 10.19
C ARG A 312 5.06 -15.92 11.27
N ASN A 313 5.15 -16.46 12.49
CA ASN A 313 5.88 -15.78 13.56
C ASN A 313 7.38 -15.73 13.26
N ALA A 314 7.96 -16.81 12.72
CA ALA A 314 9.35 -16.80 12.30
C ALA A 314 9.63 -15.82 11.15
N LEU A 315 8.66 -15.60 10.24
CA LEU A 315 8.76 -14.55 9.23
C LEU A 315 8.76 -13.15 9.85
N VAL A 316 7.87 -12.89 10.80
CA VAL A 316 7.82 -11.59 11.52
C VAL A 316 9.13 -11.35 12.27
N GLU A 317 9.61 -12.31 13.05
CA GLU A 317 10.83 -12.15 13.84
C GLU A 317 12.11 -12.11 12.99
N GLY A 318 12.19 -12.97 11.97
CA GLY A 318 13.43 -13.17 11.19
C GLY A 318 13.57 -12.28 9.98
N VAL A 319 12.48 -11.84 9.36
CA VAL A 319 12.50 -10.97 8.16
C VAL A 319 12.08 -9.54 8.50
N LEU A 320 11.07 -9.38 9.35
CA LEU A 320 10.54 -8.06 9.71
C LEU A 320 11.12 -7.53 11.03
N GLU A 321 12.12 -8.19 11.62
CA GLU A 321 12.79 -7.77 12.85
C GLU A 321 11.82 -7.54 14.02
N GLY A 322 10.66 -8.23 14.04
CA GLY A 322 9.57 -8.06 15.00
C GLY A 322 8.59 -6.94 14.66
N HIS A 323 8.74 -6.27 13.51
CA HIS A 323 7.87 -5.16 13.09
C HIS A 323 6.83 -5.63 12.07
N GLY A 324 5.78 -6.25 12.56
CA GLY A 324 4.69 -6.80 11.78
C GLY A 324 3.89 -7.82 12.58
N ARG A 325 2.98 -8.49 11.91
CA ARG A 325 2.12 -9.52 12.50
C ARG A 325 1.91 -10.66 11.52
N PRO A 326 1.68 -11.91 12.01
CA PRO A 326 1.13 -12.98 11.17
C PRO A 326 -0.14 -12.52 10.46
N ALA A 327 -0.28 -12.90 9.19
CA ALA A 327 -1.49 -12.68 8.41
C ALA A 327 -2.08 -14.01 7.95
N TYR A 328 -3.38 -14.17 8.10
CA TYR A 328 -4.15 -15.35 7.72
C TYR A 328 -5.19 -15.04 6.63
N SER A 329 -5.50 -13.76 6.46
CA SER A 329 -6.46 -13.22 5.50
C SER A 329 -6.01 -11.87 4.96
N VAL A 330 -6.62 -11.43 3.85
CA VAL A 330 -6.51 -10.05 3.37
C VAL A 330 -7.21 -9.07 4.31
N SER A 331 -8.16 -9.57 5.09
CA SER A 331 -9.03 -8.77 5.97
C SER A 331 -8.64 -8.84 7.45
N ASP A 332 -7.44 -9.34 7.78
CA ASP A 332 -6.97 -9.39 9.16
C ASP A 332 -6.97 -7.98 9.79
N ASP A 333 -7.39 -7.92 11.07
CA ASP A 333 -7.53 -6.66 11.83
C ASP A 333 -8.55 -5.66 11.28
N LEU A 334 -9.35 -6.05 10.28
CA LEU A 334 -10.41 -5.24 9.70
C LEU A 334 -11.80 -5.70 10.19
N PRO A 335 -12.80 -4.80 10.28
CA PRO A 335 -14.12 -5.13 10.81
C PRO A 335 -14.84 -6.26 10.07
N TRP A 336 -14.55 -6.45 8.78
CA TRP A 336 -15.18 -7.47 7.92
C TRP A 336 -14.40 -8.78 7.85
N GLY A 337 -13.24 -8.88 8.49
CA GLY A 337 -12.47 -10.13 8.59
C GLY A 337 -13.20 -11.19 9.43
N ASN A 338 -13.02 -12.45 9.07
CA ASN A 338 -13.61 -13.56 9.79
C ASN A 338 -12.63 -14.09 10.85
N PRO A 339 -12.91 -13.94 12.16
CA PRO A 339 -12.02 -14.44 13.21
C PRO A 339 -11.85 -15.97 13.18
N ASP A 340 -12.79 -16.72 12.60
CA ASP A 340 -12.72 -18.18 12.46
C ASP A 340 -11.81 -18.63 11.30
N ALA A 341 -11.30 -17.70 10.47
CA ALA A 341 -10.36 -18.00 9.39
C ALA A 341 -8.92 -18.19 9.88
N VAL A 342 -8.62 -17.81 11.12
CA VAL A 342 -7.31 -18.05 11.75
C VAL A 342 -7.13 -19.55 11.99
N PHE A 343 -5.93 -20.06 11.72
CA PHE A 343 -5.58 -21.48 11.87
C PHE A 343 -4.19 -21.62 12.50
N ALA A 344 -3.90 -22.81 13.03
CA ALA A 344 -2.56 -23.16 13.51
C ALA A 344 -1.63 -23.42 12.31
N ASP A 345 -0.48 -22.77 12.32
CA ASP A 345 0.57 -22.91 11.31
C ASP A 345 1.88 -23.45 11.92
N ALA A 346 2.98 -23.38 11.19
CA ALA A 346 4.28 -23.95 11.60
C ALA A 346 4.25 -25.46 11.86
N ASP A 347 3.27 -26.18 11.32
CA ASP A 347 3.10 -27.63 11.53
C ASP A 347 3.46 -28.43 10.26
N VAL A 348 4.76 -28.74 10.14
CA VAL A 348 5.30 -29.55 9.04
C VAL A 348 4.70 -30.96 9.02
N GLN A 349 4.32 -31.54 10.18
CA GLN A 349 3.74 -32.87 10.22
C GLN A 349 2.31 -32.87 9.70
N GLU A 350 1.52 -31.85 10.05
CA GLU A 350 0.19 -31.68 9.49
C GLU A 350 0.25 -31.40 7.98
N ALA A 351 1.20 -30.57 7.51
CA ALA A 351 1.41 -30.35 6.07
C ALA A 351 1.70 -31.67 5.34
N LYS A 352 2.58 -32.53 5.87
CA LYS A 352 2.84 -33.88 5.32
C LYS A 352 1.60 -34.76 5.34
N ARG A 353 0.78 -34.69 6.40
CA ARG A 353 -0.49 -35.43 6.48
C ARG A 353 -1.48 -34.98 5.40
N ILE A 354 -1.61 -33.66 5.17
CA ILE A 354 -2.45 -33.09 4.12
C ILE A 354 -1.98 -33.57 2.74
N LEU A 355 -0.68 -33.49 2.47
CA LEU A 355 -0.09 -33.95 1.19
C LEU A 355 -0.36 -35.44 0.96
N THR A 356 -0.11 -36.28 1.95
CA THR A 356 -0.35 -37.74 1.86
C THR A 356 -1.83 -38.03 1.61
N ALA A 357 -2.74 -37.35 2.32
CA ALA A 357 -4.19 -37.48 2.08
C ALA A 357 -4.60 -37.03 0.68
N GLY A 358 -3.92 -36.03 0.12
CA GLY A 358 -4.08 -35.55 -1.26
C GLY A 358 -3.44 -36.45 -2.33
N GLY A 359 -2.73 -37.52 -1.91
CA GLY A 359 -2.05 -38.46 -2.82
C GLY A 359 -0.64 -38.04 -3.23
N TRP A 360 -0.04 -37.09 -2.51
CA TRP A 360 1.34 -36.65 -2.69
C TRP A 360 2.27 -37.43 -1.73
N THR A 361 3.27 -38.14 -2.25
CA THR A 361 4.22 -38.94 -1.46
C THR A 361 5.58 -38.94 -2.14
N ASP A 362 6.66 -38.84 -1.34
CA ASP A 362 8.04 -39.02 -1.81
C ASP A 362 8.28 -40.50 -2.14
N THR A 363 8.33 -40.81 -3.42
CA THR A 363 8.41 -42.20 -3.90
C THR A 363 9.80 -42.62 -4.35
N ASP A 364 10.69 -41.66 -4.63
CA ASP A 364 12.07 -41.93 -5.07
C ASP A 364 13.12 -41.54 -4.02
N GLY A 365 12.71 -40.85 -2.94
CA GLY A 365 13.55 -40.56 -1.78
C GLY A 365 14.42 -39.29 -1.97
N ASP A 366 14.06 -38.39 -2.90
CA ASP A 366 14.81 -37.18 -3.15
C ASP A 366 14.40 -36.02 -2.22
N GLY A 367 13.31 -36.18 -1.46
CA GLY A 367 12.80 -35.25 -0.48
C GLY A 367 11.68 -34.34 -1.01
N VAL A 368 11.31 -34.45 -2.28
CA VAL A 368 10.15 -33.79 -2.89
C VAL A 368 9.03 -34.84 -3.00
N VAL A 369 7.79 -34.44 -2.72
CA VAL A 369 6.65 -35.36 -2.87
C VAL A 369 6.11 -35.33 -4.28
N GLU A 370 5.68 -36.49 -4.82
CA GLU A 370 5.12 -36.61 -6.15
C GLU A 370 3.66 -37.09 -6.11
N LYS A 371 2.93 -36.74 -7.17
CA LYS A 371 1.61 -37.27 -7.48
C LYS A 371 1.50 -37.57 -8.97
N ASN A 372 1.20 -38.81 -9.34
CA ASN A 372 1.10 -39.25 -10.74
C ASN A 372 2.38 -38.99 -11.55
N GLY A 373 3.56 -39.05 -10.93
CA GLY A 373 4.84 -38.78 -11.59
C GLY A 373 5.16 -37.31 -11.81
N MET A 374 4.47 -36.43 -11.12
CA MET A 374 4.71 -34.99 -11.13
C MET A 374 5.19 -34.56 -9.74
N ASP A 375 6.33 -33.90 -9.67
CA ASP A 375 6.90 -33.37 -8.43
C ASP A 375 6.09 -32.20 -7.92
N ALA A 376 6.00 -32.04 -6.61
CA ALA A 376 5.44 -30.87 -5.96
C ALA A 376 6.41 -29.67 -6.11
N GLU A 377 6.64 -29.24 -7.35
CA GLU A 377 7.55 -28.17 -7.71
C GLU A 377 6.84 -27.05 -8.47
N PHE A 378 7.00 -25.80 -8.04
CA PHE A 378 6.46 -24.64 -8.74
C PHE A 378 7.32 -23.39 -8.51
N ASN A 379 7.12 -22.36 -9.37
CA ASN A 379 7.81 -21.09 -9.24
C ASN A 379 7.00 -20.10 -8.40
N LEU A 380 7.70 -19.34 -7.55
CA LEU A 380 7.19 -18.19 -6.80
C LEU A 380 7.88 -16.93 -7.30
N LEU A 381 7.13 -16.06 -7.94
CA LEU A 381 7.62 -14.78 -8.45
C LEU A 381 7.49 -13.69 -7.39
N TYR A 382 8.44 -12.75 -7.38
CA TYR A 382 8.37 -11.52 -6.61
C TYR A 382 8.87 -10.34 -7.45
N PHE A 383 8.54 -9.10 -7.11
CA PHE A 383 9.02 -7.91 -7.80
C PHE A 383 10.52 -7.70 -7.51
N ALA A 384 11.34 -7.80 -8.56
CA ALA A 384 12.78 -7.63 -8.45
C ALA A 384 13.13 -6.24 -7.88
N GLY A 385 14.09 -6.21 -6.95
CA GLY A 385 14.50 -5.00 -6.22
C GLY A 385 13.82 -4.83 -4.86
N ASP A 386 12.75 -5.57 -4.57
CA ASP A 386 12.10 -5.58 -3.25
C ASP A 386 12.76 -6.65 -2.35
N LEU A 387 13.67 -6.22 -1.49
CA LEU A 387 14.44 -7.10 -0.63
C LEU A 387 13.57 -7.77 0.45
N THR A 388 12.54 -7.09 0.92
CA THR A 388 11.60 -7.65 1.90
C THR A 388 10.81 -8.80 1.28
N ARG A 389 10.24 -8.60 0.08
CA ARG A 389 9.56 -9.69 -0.65
C ARG A 389 10.50 -10.84 -0.98
N GLN A 390 11.74 -10.55 -1.39
CA GLN A 390 12.74 -11.59 -1.64
C GLN A 390 12.98 -12.44 -0.38
N SER A 391 13.20 -11.82 0.75
CA SER A 391 13.49 -12.50 2.02
C SER A 391 12.30 -13.35 2.49
N ILE A 392 11.08 -12.82 2.41
CA ILE A 392 9.84 -13.56 2.71
C ILE A 392 9.69 -14.76 1.79
N ALA A 393 9.89 -14.59 0.46
CA ALA A 393 9.73 -15.67 -0.51
C ALA A 393 10.75 -16.80 -0.28
N LEU A 394 12.01 -16.47 0.00
CA LEU A 394 13.07 -17.46 0.27
C LEU A 394 12.78 -18.21 1.58
N ALA A 395 12.41 -17.51 2.66
CA ALA A 395 12.07 -18.15 3.92
C ALA A 395 10.83 -19.06 3.81
N ALA A 396 9.80 -18.61 3.10
CA ALA A 396 8.61 -19.44 2.83
C ALA A 396 8.95 -20.70 2.02
N ALA A 397 9.83 -20.59 1.02
CA ALA A 397 10.31 -21.72 0.23
C ALA A 397 11.07 -22.74 1.09
N ASP A 398 11.98 -22.29 1.97
CA ASP A 398 12.72 -23.16 2.89
C ASP A 398 11.79 -23.88 3.88
N MET A 399 10.74 -23.21 4.37
CA MET A 399 9.76 -23.82 5.25
C MET A 399 8.90 -24.86 4.51
N ALA A 400 8.44 -24.56 3.30
CA ALA A 400 7.67 -25.50 2.47
C ALA A 400 8.48 -26.74 2.08
N ALA A 401 9.80 -26.59 1.86
CA ALA A 401 10.70 -27.71 1.53
C ALA A 401 10.76 -28.76 2.66
N GLN A 402 10.56 -28.39 3.93
CA GLN A 402 10.49 -29.31 5.05
C GLN A 402 9.28 -30.26 4.97
N ALA A 403 8.22 -29.82 4.28
CA ALA A 403 7.04 -30.63 4.00
C ALA A 403 7.18 -31.47 2.71
N GLY A 404 8.21 -31.24 1.91
CA GLY A 404 8.44 -31.91 0.63
C GLY A 404 7.90 -31.11 -0.59
N ILE A 405 7.70 -29.81 -0.46
CA ILE A 405 7.28 -28.94 -1.55
C ILE A 405 8.46 -28.06 -1.98
N LYS A 406 8.85 -28.14 -3.24
CA LYS A 406 9.93 -27.34 -3.81
C LYS A 406 9.39 -26.06 -4.46
N ILE A 407 9.83 -24.91 -3.96
CA ILE A 407 9.45 -23.60 -4.47
C ILE A 407 10.69 -22.91 -5.05
N ASN A 408 10.67 -22.62 -6.35
CA ASN A 408 11.74 -21.88 -7.03
C ASN A 408 11.42 -20.38 -6.97
N VAL A 409 12.21 -19.62 -6.24
CA VAL A 409 12.00 -18.18 -6.04
C VAL A 409 12.67 -17.39 -7.14
N GLU A 410 11.91 -16.53 -7.84
CA GLU A 410 12.40 -15.75 -8.99
C GLU A 410 11.98 -14.28 -8.90
N GLY A 411 12.97 -13.36 -8.93
CA GLY A 411 12.74 -11.92 -9.07
C GLY A 411 12.43 -11.53 -10.52
N LYS A 412 11.32 -10.86 -10.75
CA LYS A 412 10.88 -10.41 -12.08
C LYS A 412 10.52 -8.91 -12.07
N SER A 413 10.65 -8.26 -13.23
CA SER A 413 10.09 -6.93 -13.41
C SER A 413 8.54 -6.95 -13.30
N ARG A 414 7.91 -5.80 -13.03
CA ARG A 414 6.44 -5.70 -12.98
C ARG A 414 5.80 -6.20 -14.28
N GLU A 415 6.37 -5.86 -15.43
CA GLU A 415 5.87 -6.29 -16.74
C GLU A 415 5.98 -7.80 -16.95
N GLU A 416 7.09 -8.42 -16.58
CA GLU A 416 7.28 -9.88 -16.67
C GLU A 416 6.37 -10.61 -15.69
N THR A 417 6.24 -10.11 -14.45
CA THR A 417 5.31 -10.67 -13.47
C THR A 417 3.89 -10.65 -14.01
N LYS A 418 3.42 -9.54 -14.58
CA LYS A 418 2.09 -9.44 -15.17
C LYS A 418 1.83 -10.53 -16.22
N LYS A 419 2.82 -10.84 -17.07
CA LYS A 419 2.70 -11.85 -18.13
C LYS A 419 2.72 -13.28 -17.59
N GLN A 420 3.40 -13.53 -16.48
CA GLN A 420 3.67 -14.86 -15.94
C GLN A 420 2.81 -15.25 -14.73
N ALA A 421 2.11 -14.30 -14.11
CA ALA A 421 1.37 -14.49 -12.86
C ALA A 421 0.21 -15.50 -12.97
N TYR A 422 -0.38 -15.67 -14.17
CA TYR A 422 -1.48 -16.61 -14.39
C TYR A 422 -1.05 -18.08 -14.36
N ALA A 423 0.26 -18.35 -14.51
CA ALA A 423 0.82 -19.69 -14.53
C ALA A 423 1.80 -19.98 -13.39
N ASN A 424 2.17 -18.95 -12.61
CA ASN A 424 3.12 -19.07 -11.51
C ASN A 424 2.52 -18.45 -10.24
N ALA A 425 2.92 -18.97 -9.08
CA ALA A 425 2.61 -18.31 -7.83
C ALA A 425 3.34 -16.96 -7.75
N VAL A 426 2.72 -15.98 -7.08
CA VAL A 426 3.30 -14.63 -6.96
C VAL A 426 3.16 -14.15 -5.52
N LEU A 427 4.23 -13.60 -4.97
CA LEU A 427 4.22 -12.90 -3.70
C LEU A 427 3.75 -11.46 -3.92
N PHE A 428 2.45 -11.25 -3.74
CA PHE A 428 1.81 -9.95 -3.80
C PHE A 428 1.64 -9.30 -2.42
N GLY A 429 1.16 -8.06 -2.40
CA GLY A 429 0.74 -7.33 -1.20
C GLY A 429 -0.45 -6.45 -1.53
N TRP A 430 -1.35 -6.35 -0.58
CA TRP A 430 -2.59 -5.58 -0.62
C TRP A 430 -2.82 -4.95 0.75
N GLY A 431 -3.92 -4.27 0.93
CA GLY A 431 -4.32 -3.71 2.21
C GLY A 431 -5.08 -2.41 2.05
N SER A 432 -6.39 -2.49 2.04
CA SER A 432 -7.29 -1.34 1.90
C SER A 432 -8.24 -1.26 3.11
N HIS A 433 -8.71 -0.07 3.42
CA HIS A 433 -9.83 0.16 4.33
C HIS A 433 -11.18 0.01 3.63
N ASP A 434 -11.20 -0.63 2.46
CA ASP A 434 -12.40 -0.89 1.66
C ASP A 434 -12.59 -2.40 1.46
N PRO A 435 -13.70 -3.00 1.92
CA PRO A 435 -13.98 -4.42 1.69
C PRO A 435 -14.17 -4.77 0.21
N LEU A 436 -14.29 -3.79 -0.70
CA LEU A 436 -14.28 -4.02 -2.14
C LEU A 436 -12.99 -4.69 -2.61
N GLU A 437 -11.87 -4.50 -1.90
CA GLU A 437 -10.62 -5.21 -2.18
C GLU A 437 -10.80 -6.73 -2.09
N THR A 438 -11.53 -7.23 -1.06
CA THR A 438 -11.88 -8.66 -0.95
C THR A 438 -12.67 -9.13 -2.16
N TYR A 439 -13.66 -8.35 -2.61
CA TYR A 439 -14.43 -8.66 -3.82
C TYR A 439 -13.53 -8.74 -5.06
N ASN A 440 -12.66 -7.77 -5.25
CA ASN A 440 -11.76 -7.72 -6.40
C ASN A 440 -10.77 -8.90 -6.45
N LEU A 441 -10.29 -9.36 -5.29
CA LEU A 441 -9.33 -10.46 -5.19
C LEU A 441 -9.96 -11.84 -5.38
N TYR A 442 -11.25 -12.01 -5.02
CA TYR A 442 -11.85 -13.34 -4.95
C TYR A 442 -13.08 -13.54 -5.84
N SER A 443 -13.70 -12.47 -6.35
CA SER A 443 -14.86 -12.61 -7.22
C SER A 443 -14.51 -13.26 -8.56
N SER A 444 -15.33 -14.20 -9.00
CA SER A 444 -15.18 -14.82 -10.32
C SER A 444 -15.41 -13.85 -11.48
N THR A 445 -16.05 -12.69 -11.23
CA THR A 445 -16.24 -11.62 -12.22
C THR A 445 -14.96 -10.86 -12.55
N HIS A 446 -14.00 -10.82 -11.62
CA HIS A 446 -12.70 -10.13 -11.78
C HIS A 446 -11.54 -11.07 -12.14
N LYS A 447 -11.83 -12.27 -12.64
CA LYS A 447 -10.80 -13.23 -13.04
C LYS A 447 -9.82 -12.65 -14.05
N GLY A 448 -8.59 -12.38 -13.57
CA GLY A 448 -7.51 -11.96 -14.45
C GLY A 448 -7.63 -10.52 -14.95
N GLU A 449 -8.41 -9.66 -14.29
CA GLU A 449 -8.46 -8.24 -14.59
C GLU A 449 -7.33 -7.50 -13.88
N GLY A 450 -6.40 -6.93 -14.62
CA GLY A 450 -5.25 -6.23 -14.05
C GLY A 450 -4.43 -7.15 -13.13
N TYR A 451 -4.39 -6.81 -11.84
CA TYR A 451 -3.78 -7.63 -10.79
C TYR A 451 -4.80 -8.31 -9.88
N TYR A 452 -6.11 -8.16 -10.15
CA TYR A 452 -7.18 -8.77 -9.37
C TYR A 452 -7.44 -10.20 -9.81
N ASN A 453 -7.73 -11.06 -8.85
CA ASN A 453 -8.01 -12.49 -9.04
C ASN A 453 -7.16 -13.16 -10.12
N VAL A 454 -5.86 -12.89 -10.12
CA VAL A 454 -4.88 -13.40 -11.10
C VAL A 454 -4.77 -14.93 -11.05
N GLY A 455 -5.02 -15.51 -9.87
CA GLY A 455 -5.07 -16.96 -9.67
C GLY A 455 -6.24 -17.65 -10.38
N LEU A 456 -7.17 -16.88 -10.96
CA LEU A 456 -8.38 -17.38 -11.64
C LEU A 456 -9.31 -18.17 -10.71
N TYR A 457 -9.36 -17.77 -9.45
CA TYR A 457 -10.27 -18.35 -8.45
C TYR A 457 -11.73 -18.20 -8.85
N SER A 458 -12.55 -19.19 -8.52
CA SER A 458 -14.00 -19.16 -8.76
C SER A 458 -14.72 -20.11 -7.83
N ASN A 459 -15.61 -19.57 -7.03
CA ASN A 459 -16.51 -20.34 -6.18
C ASN A 459 -17.88 -19.64 -6.14
N PRO A 460 -18.96 -20.27 -6.70
CA PRO A 460 -20.28 -19.64 -6.74
C PRO A 460 -20.89 -19.31 -5.37
N ALA A 461 -20.54 -20.06 -4.31
CA ALA A 461 -21.02 -19.76 -2.96
C ALA A 461 -20.34 -18.50 -2.41
N VAL A 462 -19.03 -18.37 -2.61
CA VAL A 462 -18.26 -17.16 -2.24
C VAL A 462 -18.77 -15.95 -3.03
N ASP A 463 -18.95 -16.08 -4.34
CA ASP A 463 -19.53 -15.01 -5.17
C ASP A 463 -20.90 -14.57 -4.63
N SER A 464 -21.74 -15.54 -4.21
CA SER A 464 -23.07 -15.24 -3.67
C SER A 464 -23.00 -14.48 -2.34
N TRP A 465 -22.08 -14.86 -1.42
CA TRP A 465 -21.89 -14.13 -0.16
C TRP A 465 -21.37 -12.70 -0.40
N MET A 466 -20.39 -12.54 -1.29
CA MET A 466 -19.87 -11.21 -1.62
C MET A 466 -20.92 -10.33 -2.28
N GLN A 467 -21.78 -10.89 -3.16
CA GLN A 467 -22.90 -10.16 -3.75
C GLN A 467 -23.91 -9.70 -2.69
N GLN A 468 -24.22 -10.55 -1.70
CA GLN A 468 -25.10 -10.16 -0.59
C GLN A 468 -24.47 -9.06 0.26
N ALA A 469 -23.14 -9.11 0.50
CA ALA A 469 -22.42 -8.04 1.17
C ALA A 469 -22.52 -6.71 0.41
N LEU A 470 -22.32 -6.72 -0.90
CA LEU A 470 -22.45 -5.52 -1.74
C LEU A 470 -23.88 -4.97 -1.76
N GLN A 471 -24.90 -5.84 -1.69
CA GLN A 471 -26.31 -5.45 -1.71
C GLN A 471 -26.83 -4.93 -0.37
N ALA A 472 -26.07 -5.04 0.70
CA ALA A 472 -26.42 -4.48 2.00
C ALA A 472 -26.52 -2.96 1.94
N THR A 473 -27.36 -2.37 2.80
CA THR A 473 -27.61 -0.93 2.83
C THR A 473 -26.71 -0.19 3.83
N SER A 474 -25.91 -0.93 4.60
CA SER A 474 -24.90 -0.38 5.52
C SER A 474 -23.68 -1.29 5.63
N GLU A 475 -22.56 -0.76 6.12
CA GLU A 475 -21.36 -1.57 6.41
C GLU A 475 -21.69 -2.67 7.45
N GLU A 476 -22.41 -2.33 8.52
CA GLU A 476 -22.76 -3.28 9.60
C GLU A 476 -23.58 -4.47 9.06
N GLU A 477 -24.55 -4.21 8.21
CA GLU A 477 -25.36 -5.25 7.57
C GLU A 477 -24.51 -6.12 6.60
N ALA A 478 -23.47 -5.56 5.97
CA ALA A 478 -22.61 -6.28 5.06
C ALA A 478 -21.61 -7.23 5.77
N LEU A 479 -21.18 -6.91 7.01
CA LEU A 479 -20.13 -7.66 7.72
C LEU A 479 -20.31 -9.17 7.73
N PRO A 480 -21.49 -9.74 8.14
CA PRO A 480 -21.65 -11.19 8.21
C PRO A 480 -21.56 -11.88 6.85
N PHE A 481 -21.81 -11.18 5.76
CA PHE A 481 -21.70 -11.74 4.42
C PHE A 481 -20.23 -11.76 3.95
N TRP A 482 -19.44 -10.73 4.23
CA TRP A 482 -18.00 -10.74 4.01
C TRP A 482 -17.33 -11.87 4.78
N GLN A 483 -17.65 -12.04 6.07
CA GLN A 483 -17.14 -13.11 6.91
C GLN A 483 -17.50 -14.50 6.38
N LYS A 484 -18.75 -14.69 5.87
CA LYS A 484 -19.15 -15.96 5.24
C LYS A 484 -18.46 -16.21 3.91
N ALA A 485 -18.16 -15.19 3.12
CA ALA A 485 -17.38 -15.36 1.90
C ALA A 485 -15.98 -15.90 2.21
N GLU A 486 -15.39 -15.45 3.32
CA GLU A 486 -14.12 -15.94 3.81
C GLU A 486 -14.20 -17.38 4.32
N TRP A 487 -15.18 -17.66 5.20
CA TRP A 487 -15.47 -19.01 5.69
C TRP A 487 -16.88 -19.09 6.28
N ASP A 488 -17.75 -19.92 5.71
CA ASP A 488 -19.12 -20.13 6.18
C ASP A 488 -19.31 -21.39 7.05
N GLY A 489 -18.20 -22.07 7.39
CA GLY A 489 -18.19 -23.35 8.09
C GLY A 489 -18.14 -24.57 7.16
N THR A 490 -18.26 -24.36 5.84
CA THR A 490 -18.28 -25.43 4.82
C THR A 490 -17.43 -25.10 3.61
N THR A 491 -17.50 -23.84 3.13
CA THR A 491 -16.76 -23.33 1.98
C THR A 491 -16.34 -21.88 2.21
N GLY A 492 -15.38 -21.40 1.46
CA GLY A 492 -14.86 -20.04 1.53
C GLY A 492 -13.50 -19.92 0.86
N PHE A 493 -12.99 -18.68 0.77
CA PHE A 493 -11.65 -18.44 0.22
C PHE A 493 -10.53 -18.57 1.27
N SER A 494 -10.84 -18.79 2.54
CA SER A 494 -9.83 -19.03 3.58
C SER A 494 -9.04 -20.32 3.36
N TYR A 495 -8.04 -20.54 4.20
CA TYR A 495 -7.27 -21.80 4.25
C TYR A 495 -8.16 -23.03 4.43
N GLN A 496 -9.20 -22.95 5.28
CA GLN A 496 -10.11 -24.06 5.55
C GLN A 496 -10.93 -24.45 4.31
N GLY A 497 -11.18 -23.51 3.41
CA GLY A 497 -11.91 -23.68 2.17
C GLY A 497 -10.99 -23.94 0.98
N ASP A 498 -11.02 -23.04 0.01
CA ASP A 498 -10.33 -23.23 -1.28
C ASP A 498 -8.86 -22.80 -1.28
N ALA A 499 -8.41 -22.04 -0.27
CA ALA A 499 -7.03 -21.57 -0.09
C ALA A 499 -6.37 -20.97 -1.35
N PRO A 500 -6.99 -20.02 -2.07
CA PRO A 500 -6.38 -19.40 -3.25
C PRO A 500 -5.14 -18.58 -2.93
N TRP A 501 -4.94 -18.24 -1.66
CA TRP A 501 -3.80 -17.52 -1.12
C TRP A 501 -3.22 -18.21 0.12
N ALA A 502 -1.92 -18.01 0.32
CA ALA A 502 -1.29 -18.15 1.63
C ALA A 502 -0.88 -16.74 2.09
N TRP A 503 -1.71 -16.08 2.89
CA TRP A 503 -1.35 -14.83 3.54
C TRP A 503 -0.29 -15.12 4.60
N LEU A 504 0.72 -14.27 4.69
CA LEU A 504 1.92 -14.53 5.49
C LEU A 504 2.10 -13.53 6.62
N VAL A 505 2.20 -12.25 6.29
CA VAL A 505 2.46 -11.18 7.26
C VAL A 505 1.73 -9.90 6.89
N ASN A 506 1.35 -9.10 7.90
CA ASN A 506 1.09 -7.66 7.82
C ASN A 506 2.36 -6.94 8.26
N ILE A 507 2.87 -6.03 7.43
CA ILE A 507 4.11 -5.27 7.67
C ILE A 507 3.77 -3.99 8.42
N ASP A 508 4.45 -3.66 9.50
CA ASP A 508 4.30 -2.34 10.12
C ASP A 508 5.07 -1.27 9.30
N HIS A 509 4.51 -0.06 9.23
CA HIS A 509 5.23 1.08 8.69
C HIS A 509 6.10 1.70 9.79
N LEU A 510 7.39 1.82 9.52
CA LEU A 510 8.39 2.28 10.49
C LEU A 510 8.84 3.69 10.18
N TYR A 511 8.78 4.54 11.19
CA TYR A 511 9.21 5.92 11.09
C TYR A 511 10.23 6.24 12.17
N LEU A 512 11.38 6.80 11.80
CA LEU A 512 12.22 7.52 12.72
C LEU A 512 11.63 8.92 12.89
N VAL A 513 11.22 9.26 14.10
CA VAL A 513 10.58 10.52 14.46
C VAL A 513 11.50 11.29 15.40
N LYS A 514 11.72 12.56 15.12
CA LYS A 514 12.59 13.44 15.93
C LYS A 514 12.10 13.53 17.37
N ASP A 515 13.01 13.42 18.32
CA ASP A 515 12.70 13.42 19.75
C ASP A 515 11.91 14.68 20.14
N GLY A 516 10.79 14.46 20.82
CA GLY A 516 9.86 15.51 21.24
C GLY A 516 8.84 15.95 20.19
N LEU A 517 8.85 15.37 18.97
CA LEU A 517 7.76 15.49 18.01
C LEU A 517 6.71 14.40 18.28
N ASN A 518 5.50 14.81 18.63
CA ASN A 518 4.35 13.94 18.80
C ASN A 518 3.54 13.92 17.48
N ILE A 519 3.37 12.76 16.87
CA ILE A 519 2.62 12.56 15.62
C ILE A 519 1.16 12.11 15.84
N GLY A 520 0.64 12.24 17.07
CA GLY A 520 -0.74 11.85 17.41
C GLY A 520 -0.97 10.34 17.40
N GLU A 521 -2.24 9.95 17.61
CA GLU A 521 -2.65 8.55 17.48
C GLU A 521 -2.85 8.21 16.01
N GLN A 522 -1.96 7.37 15.46
CA GLN A 522 -2.06 6.93 14.08
C GLN A 522 -3.16 5.88 13.92
N GLN A 523 -4.00 6.02 12.88
CA GLN A 523 -4.88 4.93 12.47
C GLN A 523 -4.04 3.74 11.97
N ILE A 524 -4.66 2.56 11.87
CA ILE A 524 -4.04 1.45 11.14
C ILE A 524 -3.83 1.88 9.68
N HIS A 525 -2.59 1.76 9.17
CA HIS A 525 -2.29 2.26 7.83
C HIS A 525 -2.75 1.29 6.74
N PRO A 526 -3.22 1.77 5.58
CA PRO A 526 -3.44 0.94 4.40
C PRO A 526 -2.10 0.54 3.76
N HIS A 527 -2.16 -0.17 2.63
CA HIS A 527 -0.99 -0.53 1.82
C HIS A 527 -0.12 0.69 1.50
N GLY A 528 1.21 0.51 1.50
CA GLY A 528 2.25 1.54 1.50
C GLY A 528 2.34 2.47 0.30
N HIS A 529 1.21 2.92 -0.25
CA HIS A 529 1.15 3.99 -1.26
C HIS A 529 0.67 5.30 -0.63
N GLY A 530 1.20 6.42 -1.10
CA GLY A 530 0.87 7.74 -0.56
C GLY A 530 1.61 8.07 0.74
N TRP A 531 1.02 8.95 1.56
CA TRP A 531 1.61 9.45 2.80
C TRP A 531 0.69 9.21 4.00
N PRO A 532 0.39 7.94 4.37
CA PRO A 532 -0.65 7.62 5.36
C PRO A 532 -0.36 8.21 6.74
N VAL A 533 0.90 8.38 7.13
CA VAL A 533 1.29 9.03 8.40
C VAL A 533 0.76 10.45 8.53
N THR A 534 0.41 11.11 7.41
CA THR A 534 -0.10 12.50 7.41
C THR A 534 -1.61 12.60 7.62
N SER A 535 -2.31 11.50 7.88
CA SER A 535 -3.78 11.49 8.00
C SER A 535 -4.33 12.32 9.18
N ASN A 536 -3.49 12.60 10.19
CA ASN A 536 -3.84 13.33 11.41
C ASN A 536 -2.89 14.51 11.71
N LEU A 537 -2.38 15.20 10.68
CA LEU A 537 -1.42 16.31 10.83
C LEU A 537 -1.89 17.42 11.77
N GLU A 538 -3.17 17.61 11.95
CA GLU A 538 -3.78 18.56 12.87
C GLU A 538 -3.53 18.20 14.36
N GLU A 539 -3.21 16.95 14.67
CA GLU A 539 -2.89 16.47 16.02
C GLU A 539 -1.41 16.60 16.37
N TRP A 540 -0.55 16.82 15.35
CA TRP A 540 0.90 16.85 15.55
C TRP A 540 1.34 18.07 16.34
N SER A 541 2.28 17.87 17.25
CA SER A 541 2.79 18.93 18.11
C SER A 541 4.18 18.62 18.66
N TRP A 542 4.89 19.65 19.10
CA TRP A 542 6.08 19.47 19.91
C TRP A 542 5.72 19.29 21.38
N ASP A 543 6.35 18.36 22.05
CA ASP A 543 6.23 18.21 23.51
C ASP A 543 6.66 19.48 24.24
N ASP A 544 5.92 19.86 25.28
CA ASP A 544 6.23 21.06 26.09
C ASP A 544 7.59 21.00 26.80
N SER A 545 8.11 19.78 27.04
CA SER A 545 9.40 19.55 27.71
C SER A 545 10.63 19.86 26.84
N SER A 546 10.42 20.15 25.54
CA SER A 546 11.49 20.45 24.58
C SER A 546 11.73 21.95 24.35
N LYS A 547 11.23 22.80 25.27
CA LYS A 547 11.47 24.28 25.28
C LYS A 547 12.80 24.63 25.87
#